data_16584481c5f587a9522944a5bcec3810
#
_entry.id   16584481c5f587a9522944a5bcec3810
#
_cell.length_a   1.000
_cell.length_b   1.000
_cell.length_c   1.000
_cell.angle_alpha   90.00
_cell.angle_beta   90.00
_cell.angle_gamma   90.00
#
_symmetry.space_group_name_H-M   'P 1'
#
loop_
_entity.id
_entity.type
_entity.pdbx_description
1 polymer ?
#
loop_
_entity_poly.entity_id
_entity_poly.type
_entity_poly.pdbx_seq_one_letter_code
_entity_poly.pdbx_strand_id
1 'polypeptide(L)' 'QKEKSSKKLSYKENEILKNHPEKIDFLEQKIAKLNQDLSDPNVYQEIGINKLYQELEVMQKELEILENEYFLVLEKSENL' A
#
# COMPACT_ATOMS: atom_id res chain seq x y z
N GLN A 1 -15.80 2.87 30.41
CA GLN A 1 -14.77 1.98 30.13
C GLN A 1 -14.89 1.35 28.82
N LYS A 2 -15.89 0.52 28.63
CA LYS A 2 -16.10 -0.11 27.35
C LYS A 2 -16.33 0.89 26.28
N GLU A 3 -17.06 1.91 26.59
CA GLU A 3 -17.32 2.94 25.62
C GLU A 3 -16.07 3.63 25.20
N LYS A 4 -15.19 3.85 26.17
CA LYS A 4 -13.91 4.42 25.84
C LYS A 4 -13.13 3.53 24.93
N SER A 5 -13.14 2.24 25.23
CA SER A 5 -12.45 1.30 24.39
C SER A 5 -12.98 1.29 22.99
N SER A 6 -14.30 1.35 22.85
CA SER A 6 -14.89 1.32 21.52
C SER A 6 -14.70 2.61 20.78
N LYS A 7 -14.43 3.69 21.49
CA LYS A 7 -14.20 4.98 20.85
C LYS A 7 -12.76 5.24 20.50
N LYS A 8 -11.87 4.43 21.02
CA LYS A 8 -10.46 4.59 20.76
C LYS A 8 -9.99 3.52 19.81
N LEU A 9 -9.05 3.90 18.98
CA LEU A 9 -8.43 2.93 18.09
C LEU A 9 -7.51 2.03 18.91
N SER A 10 -7.43 0.77 18.51
CA SER A 10 -6.50 -0.14 19.17
C SER A 10 -5.08 0.25 18.82
N TYR A 11 -4.13 -0.32 19.55
CA TYR A 11 -2.72 -0.08 19.26
C TYR A 11 -2.40 -0.42 17.80
N LYS A 12 -2.95 -1.54 17.35
CA LYS A 12 -2.71 -1.99 16.00
C LYS A 12 -3.26 -1.01 14.97
N GLU A 13 -4.45 -0.48 15.25
CA GLU A 13 -5.08 0.48 14.35
C GLU A 13 -4.31 1.78 14.30
N ASN A 14 -3.80 2.22 15.43
CA ASN A 14 -2.95 3.41 15.46
C ASN A 14 -1.67 3.19 14.68
N GLU A 15 -1.11 1.99 14.75
CA GLU A 15 0.07 1.64 13.97
C GLU A 15 -0.21 1.70 12.48
N ILE A 16 -1.39 1.25 12.08
CA ILE A 16 -1.79 1.31 10.68
C ILE A 16 -1.85 2.76 10.21
N LEU A 17 -2.47 3.64 10.99
CA LEU A 17 -2.54 5.05 10.62
C LEU A 17 -1.17 5.69 10.54
N LYS A 18 -0.25 5.22 11.35
CA LYS A 18 1.08 5.81 11.42
C LYS A 18 1.99 5.28 10.33
N ASN A 19 1.96 3.98 10.11
CA ASN A 19 2.93 3.32 9.25
C ASN A 19 2.47 3.08 7.82
N HIS A 20 1.18 2.84 7.61
CA HIS A 20 0.69 2.52 6.28
C HIS A 20 0.91 3.63 5.25
N PRO A 21 0.74 4.91 5.61
CA PRO A 21 0.98 5.96 4.61
C PRO A 21 2.38 5.92 4.01
N GLU A 22 3.38 5.63 4.83
CA GLU A 22 4.75 5.52 4.34
C GLU A 22 4.91 4.31 3.43
N LYS A 23 4.32 3.18 3.82
CA LYS A 23 4.40 1.97 3.02
C LYS A 23 3.67 2.13 1.70
N ILE A 24 2.52 2.78 1.74
CA ILE A 24 1.75 3.04 0.53
C ILE A 24 2.55 3.92 -0.41
N ASP A 25 3.14 4.98 0.10
CA ASP A 25 3.94 5.88 -0.71
C ASP A 25 5.13 5.15 -1.34
N PHE A 26 5.79 4.31 -0.56
CA PHE A 26 6.91 3.53 -1.04
C PHE A 26 6.50 2.60 -2.18
N LEU A 27 5.36 1.91 -2.00
CA LEU A 27 4.86 1.01 -3.03
C LEU A 27 4.44 1.77 -4.29
N GLU A 28 3.83 2.93 -4.12
CA GLU A 28 3.44 3.74 -5.27
C GLU A 28 4.65 4.18 -6.07
N GLN A 29 5.72 4.52 -5.40
CA GLN A 29 6.96 4.89 -6.07
C GLN A 29 7.54 3.72 -6.83
N LYS A 30 7.52 2.54 -6.22
CA LYS A 30 8.03 1.34 -6.89
C LYS A 30 7.19 0.97 -8.09
N ILE A 31 5.88 1.10 -7.97
CA ILE A 31 4.97 0.82 -9.08
C ILE A 31 5.22 1.80 -10.22
N ALA A 32 5.42 3.07 -9.90
CA ALA A 32 5.73 4.07 -10.91
C ALA A 32 7.01 3.73 -11.64
N LYS A 33 8.02 3.27 -10.91
CA LYS A 33 9.28 2.88 -11.51
C LYS A 33 9.12 1.67 -12.41
N LEU A 34 8.36 0.68 -11.98
CA LEU A 34 8.10 -0.50 -12.80
C LEU A 34 7.38 -0.14 -14.10
N ASN A 35 6.41 0.77 -14.01
CA ASN A 35 5.72 1.24 -15.19
C ASN A 35 6.67 1.96 -16.14
N GLN A 36 7.58 2.72 -15.59
CA GLN A 36 8.59 3.40 -16.39
C GLN A 36 9.50 2.39 -17.07
N ASP A 37 9.93 1.37 -16.34
CA ASP A 37 10.76 0.32 -16.89
C ASP A 37 10.07 -0.43 -18.01
N LEU A 38 8.76 -0.64 -17.87
CA LEU A 38 7.96 -1.30 -18.90
C LEU A 38 7.82 -0.46 -20.15
N SER A 39 8.05 0.84 -20.03
CA SER A 39 7.99 1.74 -21.17
C SER A 39 9.33 1.89 -21.87
N ASP A 40 10.39 1.37 -21.27
CA ASP A 40 11.75 1.50 -21.80
C ASP A 40 12.22 0.18 -22.39
N PRO A 41 12.31 0.09 -23.73
CA PRO A 41 12.71 -1.17 -24.36
C PRO A 41 14.07 -1.68 -23.90
N ASN A 42 14.98 -0.81 -23.59
CA ASN A 42 16.31 -1.23 -23.14
C ASN A 42 16.23 -1.93 -21.81
N VAL A 43 15.33 -1.50 -20.94
CA VAL A 43 15.18 -2.08 -19.61
C VAL A 43 14.40 -3.39 -19.67
N TYR A 44 13.24 -3.40 -20.33
CA TYR A 44 12.41 -4.60 -20.29
C TYR A 44 12.99 -5.72 -21.17
N GLN A 45 13.81 -5.40 -22.13
CA GLN A 45 14.50 -6.45 -22.89
C GLN A 45 15.57 -7.12 -22.05
N GLU A 46 16.20 -6.37 -21.18
CA GLU A 46 17.26 -6.89 -20.34
C GLU A 46 16.72 -7.69 -19.15
N ILE A 47 15.73 -7.14 -18.48
CA ILE A 47 15.17 -7.78 -17.29
C ILE A 47 14.15 -8.86 -17.65
N GLY A 48 13.38 -8.62 -18.70
CA GLY A 48 12.29 -9.51 -19.09
C GLY A 48 10.97 -8.90 -18.73
N ILE A 49 10.12 -8.80 -19.76
CA ILE A 49 8.82 -8.12 -19.60
C ILE A 49 7.92 -8.89 -18.65
N ASN A 50 7.98 -10.24 -18.68
CA ASN A 50 7.15 -11.05 -17.80
C ASN A 50 7.52 -10.86 -16.35
N LYS A 51 8.81 -10.73 -16.08
CA LYS A 51 9.27 -10.53 -14.71
C LYS A 51 8.82 -9.18 -14.18
N LEU A 52 8.90 -8.16 -15.01
CA LEU A 52 8.44 -6.83 -14.61
C LEU A 52 6.94 -6.82 -14.32
N TYR A 53 6.14 -7.50 -15.14
CA TYR A 53 4.71 -7.58 -14.90
C TYR A 53 4.39 -8.35 -13.63
N GLN A 54 5.14 -9.40 -13.34
CA GLN A 54 4.93 -10.16 -12.12
C GLN A 54 5.19 -9.29 -10.89
N GLU A 55 6.29 -8.56 -10.91
CA GLU A 55 6.61 -7.68 -9.79
C GLU A 55 5.57 -6.59 -9.64
N LEU A 56 5.13 -6.03 -10.76
CA LEU A 56 4.11 -4.99 -10.73
C LEU A 56 2.81 -5.52 -10.11
N GLU A 57 2.41 -6.72 -10.51
CA GLU A 57 1.18 -7.31 -9.98
C GLU A 57 1.26 -7.53 -8.48
N VAL A 58 2.40 -8.05 -8.00
CA VAL A 58 2.60 -8.26 -6.57
C VAL A 58 2.52 -6.94 -5.83
N MET A 59 3.18 -5.92 -6.34
CA MET A 59 3.18 -4.61 -5.69
C MET A 59 1.80 -3.97 -5.67
N GLN A 60 1.05 -4.12 -6.75
CA GLN A 60 -0.30 -3.59 -6.82
C GLN A 60 -1.21 -4.28 -5.83
N LYS A 61 -1.05 -5.58 -5.65
CA LYS A 61 -1.85 -6.31 -4.67
C LYS A 61 -1.52 -5.88 -3.25
N GLU A 62 -0.24 -5.73 -2.95
CA GLU A 62 0.16 -5.26 -1.64
C GLU A 62 -0.36 -3.86 -1.36
N LEU A 63 -0.29 -3.00 -2.37
CA LEU A 63 -0.79 -1.64 -2.24
C LEU A 63 -2.28 -1.65 -1.94
N GLU A 64 -3.03 -2.47 -2.66
CA GLU A 64 -4.46 -2.56 -2.46
C GLU A 64 -4.81 -3.01 -1.04
N ILE A 65 -4.09 -4.01 -0.55
CA ILE A 65 -4.32 -4.49 0.81
C ILE A 65 -4.04 -3.39 1.82
N LEU A 66 -2.92 -2.70 1.66
CA LEU A 66 -2.56 -1.63 2.58
C LEU A 66 -3.55 -0.49 2.54
N GLU A 67 -3.99 -0.12 1.34
CA GLU A 67 -4.96 0.95 1.20
C GLU A 67 -6.29 0.59 1.84
N ASN A 68 -6.74 -0.64 1.64
CA ASN A 68 -7.99 -1.09 2.23
C ASN A 68 -7.94 -1.06 3.75
N GLU A 69 -6.84 -1.55 4.31
CA GLU A 69 -6.67 -1.53 5.75
C GLU A 69 -6.62 -0.11 6.28
N TYR A 70 -5.92 0.75 5.58
CA TYR A 70 -5.79 2.13 5.99
C TYR A 70 -7.13 2.85 5.96
N PHE A 71 -7.89 2.66 4.88
CA PHE A 71 -9.20 3.30 4.75
C PHE A 71 -10.19 2.82 5.79
N LEU A 72 -10.15 1.53 6.11
CA LEU A 72 -11.02 0.99 7.15
C LEU A 72 -10.74 1.66 8.50
N VAL A 73 -9.47 1.83 8.82
CA VAL A 73 -9.10 2.46 10.08
C VAL A 73 -9.43 3.94 10.05
N LEU A 74 -9.20 4.60 8.92
CA LEU A 74 -9.56 6.01 8.78
C LEU A 74 -11.04 6.23 9.01
N GLU A 75 -11.85 5.39 8.39
CA GLU A 75 -13.30 5.49 8.54
C GLU A 75 -13.70 5.31 9.98
N LYS A 76 -13.11 4.34 10.65
CA LYS A 76 -13.35 4.11 12.05
C LYS A 76 -12.93 5.30 12.90
N SER A 77 -11.79 5.88 12.54
CA SER A 77 -11.28 7.05 13.24
C SER A 77 -12.21 8.25 13.12
N GLU A 78 -12.79 8.43 11.94
CA GLU A 78 -13.70 9.54 11.72
C GLU A 78 -15.01 9.41 12.50
N ASN A 79 -15.36 8.19 12.86
CA ASN A 79 -16.59 7.94 13.59
C ASN A 79 -16.42 7.94 15.11
N LEU A 80 -15.25 8.19 15.60
CA LEU A 80 -14.99 8.23 17.04
C LEU A 80 -15.51 9.47 17.73
#